data_0ab1201c18e03410698b445487caa20d
#
_entry.id   0ab1201c18e03410698b445487caa20d
#
_cell.length_a   1.000
_cell.length_b   1.000
_cell.length_c   1.000
_cell.angle_alpha   90.00
_cell.angle_beta   90.00
_cell.angle_gamma   90.00
#
_symmetry.space_group_name_H-M   'P 1'
#
loop_
_entity.id
_entity.type
_entity.pdbx_description
1 polymer ?
#
loop_
_entity_poly.entity_id
_entity_poly.type
_entity_poly.pdbx_seq_one_letter_code
_entity_poly.pdbx_strand_id
1 'polypeptide(L)'
;DMPAPREPRARLAGIIADHIADLLDSGAKLPGDGRAVRPGDIIILLQSRKPMMAPLIRGLKQRGVPVAGADRLMLTEELAVKDLLALLRFAVTPDDDLTLAALLRSPLFDISEEALFALAHGREGTLWMALRDLETREAKVLWKVRKQADFLRPYEILERMLVQENGRMRMLARLGPEAEDPIDELLAQALAYESVEPPSLEGFLGWMARGDEEIKRDQEGAGGQVRVMTAHGAKGLEAPVVILPDTMRAIREDRGKLAKVDMARRPAAA
;
A
#
# COMPACT_ATOMS: atom_id res chain seq x y z
N ASP A 1 -14.85 23.03 -25.69
CA ASP A 1 -15.03 21.65 -26.19
C ASP A 1 -13.81 20.84 -25.82
N MET A 2 -13.87 20.19 -24.66
CA MET A 2 -12.85 19.18 -24.32
C MET A 2 -13.20 17.88 -25.05
N PRO A 3 -12.26 17.25 -25.74
CA PRO A 3 -12.54 15.98 -26.40
C PRO A 3 -12.94 14.94 -25.33
N ALA A 4 -14.03 14.23 -25.60
CA ALA A 4 -14.54 13.19 -24.71
C ALA A 4 -13.41 12.18 -24.37
N PRO A 5 -13.23 11.80 -23.11
CA PRO A 5 -12.21 10.85 -22.71
C PRO A 5 -12.40 9.54 -23.51
N ARG A 6 -11.39 9.16 -24.26
CA ARG A 6 -11.43 7.93 -25.10
C ARG A 6 -11.37 6.63 -24.27
N GLU A 7 -11.05 6.72 -23.01
CA GLU A 7 -10.89 5.56 -22.14
C GLU A 7 -12.18 5.30 -21.32
N PRO A 8 -12.75 4.08 -21.36
CA PRO A 8 -14.00 3.74 -20.66
C PRO A 8 -13.99 4.08 -19.16
N ARG A 9 -12.84 3.95 -18.51
CA ARG A 9 -12.66 4.23 -17.09
C ARG A 9 -12.73 5.72 -16.75
N ALA A 10 -12.11 6.56 -17.57
CA ALA A 10 -12.19 8.00 -17.43
C ALA A 10 -13.63 8.50 -17.62
N ARG A 11 -14.38 7.86 -18.53
CA ARG A 11 -15.79 8.13 -18.75
C ARG A 11 -16.64 7.73 -17.53
N LEU A 12 -16.41 6.53 -16.97
CA LEU A 12 -17.08 6.08 -15.76
C LEU A 12 -16.78 7.00 -14.58
N ALA A 13 -15.53 7.39 -14.40
CA ALA A 13 -15.12 8.34 -13.36
C ALA A 13 -15.84 9.70 -13.51
N GLY A 14 -16.02 10.17 -14.74
CA GLY A 14 -16.81 11.36 -15.05
C GLY A 14 -18.27 11.22 -14.61
N ILE A 15 -18.92 10.12 -15.00
CA ILE A 15 -20.33 9.83 -14.65
C ILE A 15 -20.52 9.79 -13.12
N ILE A 16 -19.60 9.14 -12.39
CA ILE A 16 -19.66 9.07 -10.93
C ILE A 16 -19.49 10.45 -10.32
N ALA A 17 -18.55 11.23 -10.83
CA ALA A 17 -18.33 12.59 -10.33
C ALA A 17 -19.51 13.52 -10.61
N ASP A 18 -20.19 13.40 -11.79
CA ASP A 18 -21.43 14.11 -12.09
C ASP A 18 -22.52 13.72 -11.09
N HIS A 19 -22.73 12.42 -10.89
CA HIS A 19 -23.74 11.93 -9.96
C HIS A 19 -23.53 12.43 -8.52
N ILE A 20 -22.28 12.47 -8.05
CA ILE A 20 -21.96 12.99 -6.72
C ILE A 20 -22.23 14.50 -6.64
N ALA A 21 -21.84 15.27 -7.65
CA ALA A 21 -22.12 16.70 -7.70
C ALA A 21 -23.65 16.96 -7.68
N ASP A 22 -24.41 16.27 -8.52
CA ASP A 22 -25.88 16.37 -8.56
C ASP A 22 -26.51 15.98 -7.22
N LEU A 23 -25.99 14.95 -6.54
CA LEU A 23 -26.47 14.51 -5.23
C LEU A 23 -26.29 15.60 -4.15
N LEU A 24 -25.15 16.29 -4.20
CA LEU A 24 -24.83 17.38 -3.28
C LEU A 24 -25.62 18.64 -3.59
N ASP A 25 -25.72 19.03 -4.85
CA ASP A 25 -26.39 20.25 -5.31
C ASP A 25 -27.91 20.16 -5.17
N SER A 26 -28.50 18.99 -5.36
CA SER A 26 -29.96 18.77 -5.17
C SER A 26 -30.41 18.81 -3.72
N GLY A 27 -29.47 18.79 -2.75
CA GLY A 27 -29.79 18.69 -1.34
C GLY A 27 -30.46 17.36 -0.96
N ALA A 28 -30.13 16.27 -1.68
CA ALA A 28 -30.66 14.94 -1.43
C ALA A 28 -30.55 14.58 0.06
N LYS A 29 -31.59 13.93 0.61
CA LYS A 29 -31.66 13.62 2.04
C LYS A 29 -31.21 12.21 2.32
N LEU A 30 -30.45 12.04 3.42
CA LEU A 30 -30.11 10.71 3.91
C LEU A 30 -31.32 9.95 4.43
N PRO A 31 -31.44 8.65 4.14
CA PRO A 31 -32.45 7.81 4.78
C PRO A 31 -32.18 7.76 6.30
N GLY A 32 -33.16 8.02 7.10
CA GLY A 32 -33.12 7.90 8.56
C GLY A 32 -33.19 9.23 9.30
N ASP A 33 -32.24 10.13 9.16
CA ASP A 33 -32.22 11.42 9.85
C ASP A 33 -32.80 12.59 9.01
N GLY A 34 -33.02 12.38 7.72
CA GLY A 34 -33.62 13.37 6.82
C GLY A 34 -32.75 14.59 6.52
N ARG A 35 -31.50 14.64 7.00
CA ARG A 35 -30.56 15.73 6.69
C ARG A 35 -30.01 15.63 5.27
N ALA A 36 -29.60 16.76 4.71
CA ALA A 36 -28.98 16.79 3.41
C ALA A 36 -27.61 16.02 3.43
N VAL A 37 -27.33 15.30 2.34
CA VAL A 37 -26.04 14.63 2.09
C VAL A 37 -24.94 15.68 2.05
N ARG A 38 -23.83 15.39 2.70
CA ARG A 38 -22.60 16.21 2.70
C ARG A 38 -21.47 15.43 2.07
N PRO A 39 -20.42 16.09 1.55
CA PRO A 39 -19.27 15.37 0.96
C PRO A 39 -18.65 14.33 1.91
N GLY A 40 -18.56 14.62 3.20
CA GLY A 40 -18.04 13.69 4.21
C GLY A 40 -18.88 12.43 4.46
N ASP A 41 -20.13 12.40 3.99
CA ASP A 41 -21.01 11.23 4.06
C ASP A 41 -20.71 10.20 2.97
N ILE A 42 -19.86 10.55 1.98
CA ILE A 42 -19.66 9.75 0.78
C ILE A 42 -18.28 9.09 0.82
N ILE A 43 -18.27 7.76 0.65
CA ILE A 43 -17.06 6.96 0.41
C ILE A 43 -17.16 6.30 -0.96
N ILE A 44 -16.09 6.40 -1.75
CA ILE A 44 -15.90 5.63 -2.99
C ILE A 44 -14.86 4.54 -2.71
N LEU A 45 -15.28 3.28 -2.79
CA LEU A 45 -14.41 2.13 -2.54
C LEU A 45 -13.99 1.49 -3.85
N LEU A 46 -12.68 1.31 -4.01
CA LEU A 46 -12.04 0.66 -5.15
C LEU A 46 -11.46 -0.69 -4.73
N GLN A 47 -11.41 -1.66 -5.63
CA GLN A 47 -10.66 -2.90 -5.39
C GLN A 47 -9.15 -2.66 -5.40
N SER A 48 -8.69 -1.79 -6.31
CA SER A 48 -7.29 -1.36 -6.40
C SER A 48 -7.22 0.12 -6.80
N ARG A 49 -6.11 0.78 -6.46
CA ARG A 49 -5.90 2.20 -6.77
C ARG A 49 -5.85 2.47 -8.26
N LYS A 50 -5.07 1.68 -8.97
CA LYS A 50 -4.97 1.77 -10.43
C LYS A 50 -6.06 0.90 -11.07
N PRO A 51 -6.71 1.38 -12.11
CA PRO A 51 -6.51 2.66 -12.80
C PRO A 51 -7.57 3.73 -12.49
N MET A 52 -8.51 3.50 -11.54
CA MET A 52 -9.71 4.34 -11.34
C MET A 52 -9.51 5.56 -10.45
N MET A 53 -8.58 5.50 -9.48
CA MET A 53 -8.47 6.53 -8.44
C MET A 53 -8.15 7.91 -9.01
N ALA A 54 -7.09 8.05 -9.80
CA ALA A 54 -6.68 9.34 -10.37
C ALA A 54 -7.76 9.99 -11.27
N PRO A 55 -8.45 9.26 -12.18
CA PRO A 55 -9.59 9.80 -12.91
C PRO A 55 -10.75 10.27 -12.02
N LEU A 56 -11.10 9.53 -10.96
CA LEU A 56 -12.16 9.89 -10.01
C LEU A 56 -11.86 11.19 -9.28
N ILE A 57 -10.67 11.30 -8.72
CA ILE A 57 -10.24 12.51 -8.01
C ILE A 57 -10.24 13.73 -8.93
N ARG A 58 -9.70 13.56 -10.14
CA ARG A 58 -9.69 14.63 -11.14
C ARG A 58 -11.12 15.03 -11.49
N GLY A 59 -12.02 14.06 -11.72
CA GLY A 59 -13.42 14.30 -12.04
C GLY A 59 -14.16 15.05 -10.94
N LEU A 60 -13.95 14.68 -9.68
CA LEU A 60 -14.54 15.35 -8.51
C LEU A 60 -14.01 16.78 -8.35
N LYS A 61 -12.68 16.98 -8.44
CA LYS A 61 -12.08 18.31 -8.36
C LYS A 61 -12.55 19.24 -9.46
N GLN A 62 -12.71 18.75 -10.70
CA GLN A 62 -13.21 19.52 -11.83
C GLN A 62 -14.65 20.04 -11.61
N ARG A 63 -15.42 19.38 -10.76
CA ARG A 63 -16.80 19.74 -10.41
C ARG A 63 -16.90 20.51 -9.08
N GLY A 64 -15.77 20.90 -8.52
CA GLY A 64 -15.72 21.63 -7.24
C GLY A 64 -16.12 20.79 -6.03
N VAL A 65 -16.24 19.46 -6.18
CA VAL A 65 -16.56 18.57 -5.07
C VAL A 65 -15.30 18.43 -4.18
N PRO A 66 -15.40 18.77 -2.88
CA PRO A 66 -14.31 18.58 -1.95
C PRO A 66 -14.02 17.09 -1.83
N VAL A 67 -12.81 16.68 -2.23
CA VAL A 67 -12.35 15.32 -2.10
C VAL A 67 -11.15 15.30 -1.16
N ALA A 68 -11.21 14.46 -0.14
CA ALA A 68 -10.07 14.20 0.72
C ALA A 68 -8.92 13.81 -0.19
N GLY A 69 -7.80 14.52 -0.03
CA GLY A 69 -6.63 14.34 -0.88
C GLY A 69 -6.39 12.84 -0.98
N ALA A 70 -6.52 12.35 -2.21
CA ALA A 70 -6.56 10.97 -2.48
C ALA A 70 -5.54 10.24 -1.66
N ASP A 71 -6.12 9.41 -0.82
CA ASP A 71 -5.43 8.22 -0.42
C ASP A 71 -3.92 8.42 -0.21
N ARG A 72 -3.57 9.40 0.60
CA ARG A 72 -2.44 9.19 1.44
C ARG A 72 -2.94 8.24 2.52
N LEU A 73 -3.26 6.98 2.12
CA LEU A 73 -3.13 5.87 3.04
C LEU A 73 -1.88 6.15 3.84
N MET A 74 -1.92 5.86 5.11
CA MET A 74 -0.69 5.80 5.87
C MET A 74 0.13 4.71 5.20
N LEU A 75 0.79 5.11 4.09
CA LEU A 75 1.56 4.19 3.25
C LEU A 75 2.52 3.38 4.12
N THR A 76 2.99 4.01 5.19
CA THR A 76 3.84 3.39 6.20
C THR A 76 3.10 2.37 7.10
N GLU A 77 1.76 2.29 7.05
CA GLU A 77 1.02 1.23 7.74
C GLU A 77 0.92 -0.06 6.94
N GLU A 78 1.12 0.01 5.63
CA GLU A 78 1.13 -1.17 4.77
C GLU A 78 2.33 -2.08 5.07
N LEU A 79 2.08 -3.38 5.24
CA LEU A 79 3.13 -4.31 5.70
C LEU A 79 4.32 -4.37 4.73
N ALA A 80 4.05 -4.41 3.41
CA ALA A 80 5.10 -4.39 2.40
C ALA A 80 5.99 -3.14 2.49
N VAL A 81 5.38 -1.99 2.80
CA VAL A 81 6.09 -0.72 2.95
C VAL A 81 6.89 -0.69 4.26
N LYS A 82 6.31 -1.19 5.37
CA LYS A 82 7.03 -1.34 6.64
C LYS A 82 8.31 -2.14 6.48
N ASP A 83 8.23 -3.24 5.75
CA ASP A 83 9.37 -4.13 5.51
C ASP A 83 10.45 -3.45 4.64
N LEU A 84 10.05 -2.72 3.60
CA LEU A 84 10.97 -1.95 2.75
C LEU A 84 11.59 -0.75 3.48
N LEU A 85 10.82 -0.06 4.32
CA LEU A 85 11.35 1.00 5.17
C LEU A 85 12.29 0.44 6.25
N ALA A 86 12.03 -0.76 6.78
CA ALA A 86 12.93 -1.44 7.71
C ALA A 86 14.28 -1.75 7.04
N LEU A 87 14.30 -2.11 5.74
CA LEU A 87 15.54 -2.26 4.97
C LEU A 87 16.35 -0.96 4.93
N LEU A 88 15.69 0.17 4.63
CA LEU A 88 16.37 1.48 4.60
C LEU A 88 16.83 1.92 5.98
N ARG A 89 16.02 1.69 7.04
CA ARG A 89 16.41 1.96 8.43
C ARG A 89 17.63 1.15 8.84
N PHE A 90 17.66 -0.15 8.52
CA PHE A 90 18.84 -0.97 8.76
C PHE A 90 20.08 -0.43 8.03
N ALA A 91 19.92 0.03 6.78
CA ALA A 91 21.04 0.61 6.03
C ALA A 91 21.65 1.85 6.72
N VAL A 92 20.81 2.66 7.39
CA VAL A 92 21.23 3.84 8.15
C VAL A 92 21.72 3.47 9.55
N THR A 93 20.95 2.62 10.26
CA THR A 93 21.21 2.27 11.66
C THR A 93 21.26 0.74 11.83
N PRO A 94 22.40 0.12 11.47
CA PRO A 94 22.52 -1.34 11.50
C PRO A 94 22.51 -1.95 12.91
N ASP A 95 22.72 -1.13 13.93
CA ASP A 95 22.74 -1.55 15.33
C ASP A 95 21.36 -1.57 15.99
N ASP A 96 20.28 -1.21 15.25
CA ASP A 96 18.91 -1.37 15.69
C ASP A 96 18.46 -2.84 15.51
N ASP A 97 18.64 -3.60 16.57
CA ASP A 97 18.32 -5.04 16.62
C ASP A 97 16.84 -5.32 16.34
N LEU A 98 15.92 -4.44 16.78
CA LEU A 98 14.49 -4.64 16.58
C LEU A 98 14.10 -4.48 15.12
N THR A 99 14.60 -3.42 14.49
CA THR A 99 14.40 -3.20 13.05
C THR A 99 15.01 -4.34 12.22
N LEU A 100 16.22 -4.79 12.57
CA LEU A 100 16.85 -5.90 11.86
C LEU A 100 16.08 -7.22 12.06
N ALA A 101 15.63 -7.53 13.27
CA ALA A 101 14.83 -8.72 13.53
C ALA A 101 13.52 -8.72 12.73
N ALA A 102 12.79 -7.58 12.70
CA ALA A 102 11.59 -7.41 11.89
C ALA A 102 11.88 -7.62 10.39
N LEU A 103 12.96 -7.02 9.88
CA LEU A 103 13.41 -7.16 8.50
C LEU A 103 13.73 -8.62 8.14
N LEU A 104 14.44 -9.35 9.00
CA LEU A 104 14.76 -10.76 8.78
C LEU A 104 13.52 -11.66 8.74
N ARG A 105 12.48 -11.31 9.51
CA ARG A 105 11.18 -12.00 9.52
C ARG A 105 10.28 -11.63 8.33
N SER A 106 10.59 -10.53 7.63
CA SER A 106 9.82 -10.07 6.47
C SER A 106 9.91 -11.06 5.30
N PRO A 107 9.01 -10.96 4.31
CA PRO A 107 9.07 -11.78 3.09
C PRO A 107 10.38 -11.60 2.30
N LEU A 108 11.12 -10.53 2.51
CA LEU A 108 12.41 -10.29 1.84
C LEU A 108 13.45 -11.36 2.19
N PHE A 109 13.44 -11.83 3.43
CA PHE A 109 14.41 -12.79 3.94
C PHE A 109 13.76 -14.09 4.43
N ASP A 110 12.57 -14.03 4.99
CA ASP A 110 11.74 -15.16 5.44
C ASP A 110 12.44 -16.11 6.45
N ILE A 111 13.24 -15.52 7.35
CA ILE A 111 13.90 -16.28 8.42
C ILE A 111 12.84 -16.74 9.43
N SER A 112 12.90 -18.01 9.86
CA SER A 112 11.97 -18.55 10.87
C SER A 112 12.23 -17.95 12.27
N GLU A 113 11.26 -18.07 13.17
CA GLU A 113 11.43 -17.62 14.57
C GLU A 113 12.54 -18.37 15.27
N GLU A 114 12.61 -19.67 15.05
CA GLU A 114 13.65 -20.54 15.64
C GLU A 114 15.05 -20.14 15.16
N ALA A 115 15.20 -19.84 13.85
CA ALA A 115 16.47 -19.40 13.30
C ALA A 115 16.87 -18.01 13.81
N LEU A 116 15.90 -17.08 13.91
CA LEU A 116 16.14 -15.76 14.49
C LEU A 116 16.48 -15.87 15.99
N PHE A 117 15.78 -16.73 16.73
CA PHE A 117 16.08 -16.97 18.14
C PHE A 117 17.49 -17.54 18.32
N ALA A 118 17.88 -18.55 17.53
CA ALA A 118 19.20 -19.12 17.57
C ALA A 118 20.31 -18.10 17.27
N LEU A 119 20.05 -17.15 16.35
CA LEU A 119 20.98 -16.07 16.06
C LEU A 119 21.04 -15.01 17.18
N ALA A 120 19.91 -14.74 17.82
CA ALA A 120 19.77 -13.66 18.81
C ALA A 120 20.14 -14.10 20.23
N HIS A 121 19.86 -15.35 20.60
CA HIS A 121 20.01 -15.82 21.96
C HIS A 121 21.51 -16.05 22.31
N GLY A 122 21.92 -15.46 23.43
CA GLY A 122 23.29 -15.65 23.96
C GLY A 122 24.38 -14.94 23.16
N ARG A 123 24.04 -14.12 22.16
CA ARG A 123 25.01 -13.34 21.39
C ARG A 123 25.71 -12.28 22.24
N GLU A 124 26.94 -11.97 21.88
CA GLU A 124 27.64 -10.77 22.31
C GLU A 124 27.49 -9.67 21.25
N GLY A 125 27.16 -8.45 21.67
CA GLY A 125 26.96 -7.31 20.75
C GLY A 125 25.63 -7.32 20.02
N THR A 126 25.58 -6.61 18.87
CA THR A 126 24.35 -6.40 18.10
C THR A 126 23.95 -7.62 17.26
N LEU A 127 22.69 -7.72 16.88
CA LEU A 127 22.19 -8.76 16.00
C LEU A 127 22.90 -8.71 14.64
N TRP A 128 23.24 -7.51 14.15
CA TRP A 128 24.00 -7.34 12.92
C TRP A 128 25.42 -7.92 13.04
N MET A 129 26.11 -7.72 14.15
CA MET A 129 27.43 -8.30 14.37
C MET A 129 27.38 -9.84 14.29
N ALA A 130 26.38 -10.45 14.91
CA ALA A 130 26.22 -11.90 14.86
C ALA A 130 25.87 -12.41 13.45
N LEU A 131 25.01 -11.68 12.72
CA LEU A 131 24.59 -12.08 11.37
C LEU A 131 25.68 -11.90 10.32
N ARG A 132 26.42 -10.78 10.33
CA ARG A 132 27.40 -10.43 9.28
C ARG A 132 28.54 -11.42 9.17
N ASP A 133 28.87 -12.10 10.26
CA ASP A 133 29.96 -13.07 10.33
C ASP A 133 29.54 -14.45 9.80
N LEU A 134 28.25 -14.61 9.42
CA LEU A 134 27.73 -15.80 8.79
C LEU A 134 27.84 -15.73 7.26
N GLU A 135 28.13 -16.87 6.64
CA GLU A 135 28.20 -17.00 5.17
C GLU A 135 26.82 -17.15 4.50
N THR A 136 25.77 -16.62 5.14
CA THR A 136 24.39 -16.74 4.65
C THR A 136 24.09 -15.74 3.54
N ARG A 137 23.01 -16.02 2.77
CA ARG A 137 22.48 -15.08 1.75
C ARG A 137 22.10 -13.74 2.38
N GLU A 138 21.42 -13.78 3.52
CA GLU A 138 20.92 -12.62 4.24
C GLU A 138 22.05 -11.69 4.65
N ALA A 139 23.12 -12.25 5.23
CA ALA A 139 24.32 -11.51 5.59
C ALA A 139 24.94 -10.81 4.37
N LYS A 140 25.05 -11.53 3.24
CA LYS A 140 25.65 -11.01 1.99
C LYS A 140 24.82 -9.89 1.39
N VAL A 141 23.49 -10.06 1.33
CA VAL A 141 22.56 -9.05 0.81
C VAL A 141 22.58 -7.79 1.68
N LEU A 142 22.44 -7.95 3.00
CA LEU A 142 22.43 -6.83 3.94
C LEU A 142 23.78 -6.10 3.98
N TRP A 143 24.89 -6.83 3.88
CA TRP A 143 26.21 -6.24 3.74
C TRP A 143 26.34 -5.37 2.48
N LYS A 144 25.83 -5.85 1.35
CA LYS A 144 25.80 -5.10 0.09
C LYS A 144 24.96 -3.83 0.22
N VAL A 145 23.77 -3.93 0.82
CA VAL A 145 22.88 -2.76 1.08
C VAL A 145 23.62 -1.75 1.95
N ARG A 146 24.22 -2.19 3.06
CA ARG A 146 24.96 -1.28 3.98
C ARG A 146 26.13 -0.58 3.29
N LYS A 147 26.92 -1.30 2.47
CA LYS A 147 28.02 -0.69 1.71
C LYS A 147 27.57 0.35 0.70
N GLN A 148 26.35 0.23 0.20
CA GLN A 148 25.80 1.09 -0.82
C GLN A 148 24.97 2.26 -0.24
N ALA A 149 24.70 2.25 1.05
CA ALA A 149 23.82 3.22 1.72
C ALA A 149 24.27 4.69 1.54
N ASP A 150 25.57 4.95 1.48
CA ASP A 150 26.12 6.30 1.34
C ASP A 150 26.25 6.77 -0.13
N PHE A 151 25.99 5.88 -1.09
CA PHE A 151 26.24 6.13 -2.52
C PHE A 151 24.97 6.05 -3.38
N LEU A 152 24.02 5.21 -2.97
CA LEU A 152 22.79 5.00 -3.73
C LEU A 152 21.65 5.82 -3.14
N ARG A 153 20.78 6.22 -4.04
CA ARG A 153 19.54 6.93 -3.71
C ARG A 153 18.49 5.96 -3.14
N PRO A 154 17.51 6.46 -2.39
CA PRO A 154 16.43 5.63 -1.84
C PRO A 154 15.75 4.74 -2.89
N TYR A 155 15.39 5.31 -4.05
CA TYR A 155 14.78 4.57 -5.15
C TYR A 155 15.66 3.42 -5.63
N GLU A 156 16.97 3.66 -5.81
CA GLU A 156 17.91 2.67 -6.34
C GLU A 156 18.09 1.48 -5.39
N ILE A 157 18.13 1.71 -4.08
CA ILE A 157 18.22 0.62 -3.08
C ILE A 157 16.94 -0.20 -3.07
N LEU A 158 15.78 0.46 -3.07
CA LEU A 158 14.48 -0.21 -3.11
C LEU A 158 14.31 -1.03 -4.39
N GLU A 159 14.63 -0.44 -5.54
CA GLU A 159 14.53 -1.11 -6.85
C GLU A 159 15.45 -2.35 -6.90
N ARG A 160 16.69 -2.23 -6.45
CA ARG A 160 17.62 -3.37 -6.41
C ARG A 160 17.13 -4.51 -5.53
N MET A 161 16.59 -4.20 -4.35
CA MET A 161 16.00 -5.22 -3.48
C MET A 161 14.80 -5.89 -4.14
N LEU A 162 13.92 -5.09 -4.75
CA LEU A 162 12.68 -5.58 -5.35
C LEU A 162 12.94 -6.42 -6.62
N VAL A 163 13.90 -6.03 -7.45
CA VAL A 163 14.18 -6.66 -8.75
C VAL A 163 15.33 -7.65 -8.66
N GLN A 164 16.54 -7.21 -8.27
CA GLN A 164 17.72 -8.05 -8.32
C GLN A 164 17.72 -9.16 -7.25
N GLU A 165 17.16 -8.87 -6.07
CA GLU A 165 17.04 -9.83 -4.97
C GLU A 165 15.67 -10.56 -4.96
N ASN A 166 14.86 -10.37 -6.01
CA ASN A 166 13.50 -10.94 -6.16
C ASN A 166 12.54 -10.56 -5.01
N GLY A 167 12.75 -9.41 -4.36
CA GLY A 167 11.95 -8.97 -3.23
C GLY A 167 10.48 -8.80 -3.57
N ARG A 168 10.16 -8.20 -4.74
CA ARG A 168 8.77 -8.04 -5.20
C ARG A 168 8.04 -9.37 -5.29
N MET A 169 8.64 -10.35 -5.95
CA MET A 169 8.03 -11.68 -6.10
C MET A 169 7.78 -12.33 -4.73
N ARG A 170 8.73 -12.24 -3.79
CA ARG A 170 8.59 -12.80 -2.44
C ARG A 170 7.48 -12.10 -1.64
N MET A 171 7.42 -10.77 -1.71
CA MET A 171 6.37 -10.00 -1.06
C MET A 171 4.98 -10.36 -1.60
N LEU A 172 4.81 -10.40 -2.92
CA LEU A 172 3.52 -10.77 -3.53
C LEU A 172 3.13 -12.21 -3.23
N ALA A 173 4.09 -13.13 -3.17
CA ALA A 173 3.82 -14.52 -2.83
C ALA A 173 3.30 -14.71 -1.40
N ARG A 174 3.77 -13.90 -0.44
CA ARG A 174 3.39 -14.02 0.98
C ARG A 174 2.26 -13.09 1.39
N LEU A 175 2.23 -11.86 0.86
CA LEU A 175 1.28 -10.82 1.25
C LEU A 175 0.07 -10.74 0.31
N GLY A 176 0.15 -11.38 -0.86
CA GLY A 176 -0.88 -11.30 -1.88
C GLY A 176 -0.64 -10.20 -2.92
N PRO A 177 -1.41 -10.21 -4.03
CA PRO A 177 -1.26 -9.24 -5.12
C PRO A 177 -1.59 -7.81 -4.71
N GLU A 178 -2.32 -7.60 -3.64
CA GLU A 178 -2.66 -6.29 -3.08
C GLU A 178 -1.44 -5.52 -2.56
N ALA A 179 -0.34 -6.20 -2.27
CA ALA A 179 0.91 -5.56 -1.89
C ALA A 179 1.61 -4.82 -3.05
N GLU A 180 1.21 -5.06 -4.30
CA GLU A 180 1.82 -4.45 -5.48
C GLU A 180 1.63 -2.93 -5.51
N ASP A 181 0.40 -2.47 -5.29
CA ASP A 181 0.07 -1.04 -5.30
C ASP A 181 0.86 -0.23 -4.25
N PRO A 182 0.93 -0.65 -2.95
CA PRO A 182 1.76 0.02 -1.95
C PRO A 182 3.25 0.05 -2.28
N ILE A 183 3.78 -1.03 -2.86
CA ILE A 183 5.19 -1.08 -3.30
C ILE A 183 5.45 -0.06 -4.40
N ASP A 184 4.57 0.00 -5.42
CA ASP A 184 4.69 0.96 -6.52
C ASP A 184 4.56 2.41 -6.02
N GLU A 185 3.67 2.65 -5.07
CA GLU A 185 3.51 3.98 -4.47
C GLU A 185 4.74 4.38 -3.66
N LEU A 186 5.35 3.47 -2.89
CA LEU A 186 6.60 3.76 -2.18
C LEU A 186 7.72 4.14 -3.14
N LEU A 187 7.85 3.44 -4.28
CA LEU A 187 8.81 3.79 -5.32
C LEU A 187 8.53 5.17 -5.93
N ALA A 188 7.25 5.49 -6.15
CA ALA A 188 6.84 6.81 -6.64
C ALA A 188 7.18 7.93 -5.64
N GLN A 189 6.98 7.69 -4.33
CA GLN A 189 7.36 8.61 -3.26
C GLN A 189 8.87 8.80 -3.18
N ALA A 190 9.67 7.74 -3.39
CA ALA A 190 11.12 7.86 -3.44
C ALA A 190 11.58 8.76 -4.60
N LEU A 191 11.02 8.59 -5.80
CA LEU A 191 11.30 9.45 -6.95
C LEU A 191 10.84 10.90 -6.72
N ALA A 192 9.68 11.10 -6.12
CA ALA A 192 9.16 12.43 -5.77
C ALA A 192 10.10 13.14 -4.79
N TYR A 193 10.53 12.46 -3.73
CA TYR A 193 11.51 12.97 -2.78
C TYR A 193 12.81 13.38 -3.47
N GLU A 194 13.38 12.53 -4.32
CA GLU A 194 14.64 12.80 -5.03
C GLU A 194 14.55 13.96 -6.02
N SER A 195 13.35 14.37 -6.43
CA SER A 195 13.14 15.50 -7.33
C SER A 195 13.14 16.85 -6.63
N VAL A 196 12.92 16.88 -5.30
CA VAL A 196 12.74 18.13 -4.53
C VAL A 196 13.76 18.29 -3.39
N GLU A 197 14.36 17.21 -2.92
CA GLU A 197 15.31 17.21 -1.80
C GLU A 197 16.61 16.51 -2.18
N PRO A 198 17.75 16.87 -1.55
CA PRO A 198 19.00 16.12 -1.71
C PRO A 198 18.79 14.66 -1.33
N PRO A 199 19.08 13.70 -2.22
CA PRO A 199 18.76 12.31 -2.00
C PRO A 199 19.62 11.70 -0.89
N SER A 200 19.01 11.37 0.25
CA SER A 200 19.60 10.61 1.33
C SER A 200 18.60 9.65 1.94
N LEU A 201 19.06 8.52 2.49
CA LEU A 201 18.18 7.54 3.12
C LEU A 201 17.48 8.10 4.36
N GLU A 202 18.23 8.82 5.20
CA GLU A 202 17.68 9.49 6.40
C GLU A 202 16.62 10.52 6.04
N GLY A 203 16.92 11.36 5.04
CA GLY A 203 16.00 12.38 4.55
C GLY A 203 14.71 11.77 4.01
N PHE A 204 14.81 10.67 3.25
CA PHE A 204 13.63 9.96 2.75
C PHE A 204 12.80 9.32 3.87
N LEU A 205 13.44 8.68 4.85
CA LEU A 205 12.75 8.14 6.03
C LEU A 205 12.01 9.24 6.80
N GLY A 206 12.65 10.42 6.97
CA GLY A 206 12.02 11.59 7.56
C GLY A 206 10.88 12.17 6.71
N TRP A 207 11.03 12.15 5.38
CA TRP A 207 9.97 12.55 4.44
C TRP A 207 8.73 11.67 4.59
N MET A 208 8.90 10.36 4.62
CA MET A 208 7.82 9.39 4.81
C MET A 208 7.11 9.60 6.15
N ALA A 209 7.86 9.80 7.24
CA ALA A 209 7.29 10.03 8.57
C ALA A 209 6.46 11.33 8.64
N ARG A 210 6.94 12.43 8.04
CA ARG A 210 6.20 13.71 7.98
C ARG A 210 4.94 13.61 7.14
N GLY A 211 4.99 12.89 6.02
CA GLY A 211 3.82 12.64 5.20
C GLY A 211 2.67 12.00 5.98
N ASP A 212 2.98 11.06 6.87
CA ASP A 212 1.97 10.41 7.73
C ASP A 212 1.38 11.35 8.79
N GLU A 213 2.17 12.25 9.36
CA GLU A 213 1.68 13.23 10.34
C GLU A 213 0.71 14.25 9.70
N GLU A 214 0.98 14.70 8.47
CA GLU A 214 0.07 15.57 7.73
C GLU A 214 -1.26 14.87 7.44
N ILE A 215 -1.20 13.58 7.10
CA ILE A 215 -2.40 12.80 6.81
C ILE A 215 -3.26 12.61 8.04
N LYS A 216 -2.67 12.33 9.20
CA LYS A 216 -3.44 12.20 10.46
C LYS A 216 -4.18 13.49 10.77
N ARG A 217 -3.55 14.64 10.62
CA ARG A 217 -4.20 15.94 10.83
C ARG A 217 -5.33 16.20 9.82
N ASP A 218 -5.11 15.86 8.55
CA ASP A 218 -6.12 16.02 7.50
C ASP A 218 -7.32 15.07 7.70
N GLN A 219 -7.10 13.85 8.21
CA GLN A 219 -8.19 12.91 8.53
C GLN A 219 -9.03 13.37 9.72
N GLU A 220 -8.43 13.97 10.74
CA GLU A 220 -9.13 14.57 11.88
C GLU A 220 -9.94 15.81 11.44
N GLY A 221 -9.50 16.52 10.37
CA GLY A 221 -10.21 17.65 9.76
C GLY A 221 -11.16 17.31 8.61
N ALA A 222 -11.15 16.08 8.10
CA ALA A 222 -11.80 15.66 6.85
C ALA A 222 -13.33 15.47 6.95
N GLY A 223 -14.00 15.94 8.00
CA GLY A 223 -15.45 15.80 8.18
C GLY A 223 -16.32 16.39 7.05
N GLY A 224 -15.72 17.04 6.04
CA GLY A 224 -16.41 17.71 4.95
C GLY A 224 -16.00 17.32 3.53
N GLN A 225 -15.31 16.19 3.32
CA GLN A 225 -14.77 15.81 2.01
C GLN A 225 -15.21 14.40 1.59
N VAL A 226 -15.42 14.17 0.29
CA VAL A 226 -15.62 12.83 -0.27
C VAL A 226 -14.35 12.02 -0.13
N ARG A 227 -14.43 10.80 0.40
CA ARG A 227 -13.29 9.90 0.58
C ARG A 227 -13.21 8.90 -0.56
N VAL A 228 -12.06 8.82 -1.24
CA VAL A 228 -11.80 7.81 -2.29
C VAL A 228 -10.69 6.89 -1.78
N MET A 229 -10.98 5.61 -1.59
CA MET A 229 -10.03 4.67 -0.99
C MET A 229 -10.24 3.24 -1.48
N THR A 230 -9.27 2.36 -1.18
CA THR A 230 -9.42 0.93 -1.45
C THR A 230 -10.31 0.26 -0.39
N ALA A 231 -10.92 -0.88 -0.74
CA ALA A 231 -11.71 -1.66 0.21
C ALA A 231 -10.88 -2.07 1.46
N HIS A 232 -9.59 -2.35 1.29
CA HIS A 232 -8.69 -2.65 2.42
C HIS A 232 -8.44 -1.41 3.30
N GLY A 233 -8.21 -0.24 2.69
CA GLY A 233 -8.01 1.01 3.41
C GLY A 233 -9.25 1.52 4.15
N ALA A 234 -10.44 1.01 3.77
CA ALA A 234 -11.70 1.35 4.42
C ALA A 234 -12.06 0.45 5.61
N LYS A 235 -11.22 -0.53 5.97
CA LYS A 235 -11.49 -1.45 7.08
C LYS A 235 -11.71 -0.69 8.38
N GLY A 236 -12.89 -0.84 8.98
CA GLY A 236 -13.30 -0.15 10.22
C GLY A 236 -13.89 1.25 10.00
N LEU A 237 -14.02 1.71 8.75
CA LEU A 237 -14.69 2.95 8.40
C LEU A 237 -16.12 2.68 7.92
N GLU A 238 -17.02 3.63 8.19
CA GLU A 238 -18.39 3.60 7.74
C GLU A 238 -18.78 4.94 7.08
N ALA A 239 -19.75 4.89 6.20
CA ALA A 239 -20.34 6.10 5.58
C ALA A 239 -21.78 5.84 5.19
N PRO A 240 -22.66 6.88 5.29
CA PRO A 240 -24.04 6.79 4.85
C PRO A 240 -24.20 6.47 3.36
N VAL A 241 -23.26 6.90 2.52
CA VAL A 241 -23.27 6.69 1.08
C VAL A 241 -21.96 6.00 0.66
N VAL A 242 -22.08 4.79 0.09
CA VAL A 242 -20.94 4.01 -0.39
C VAL A 242 -21.10 3.74 -1.88
N ILE A 243 -20.10 4.11 -2.68
CA ILE A 243 -20.07 3.92 -4.14
C ILE A 243 -18.98 2.89 -4.47
N LEU A 244 -19.34 1.87 -5.25
CA LEU A 244 -18.47 0.76 -5.66
C LEU A 244 -18.30 0.78 -7.20
N PRO A 245 -17.31 1.48 -7.75
CA PRO A 245 -17.18 1.69 -9.20
C PRO A 245 -16.77 0.46 -10.00
N ASP A 246 -16.03 -0.46 -9.38
CA ASP A 246 -15.33 -1.57 -10.06
C ASP A 246 -15.84 -2.97 -9.70
N THR A 247 -17.13 -3.05 -9.30
CA THR A 247 -17.77 -4.33 -8.96
C THR A 247 -18.04 -5.23 -10.16
N MET A 248 -17.99 -4.70 -11.39
CA MET A 248 -18.24 -5.45 -12.62
C MET A 248 -16.93 -5.83 -13.33
N ARG A 249 -16.01 -6.48 -12.65
CA ARG A 249 -14.94 -7.20 -13.33
C ARG A 249 -15.52 -8.43 -14.00
N ALA A 250 -15.28 -8.58 -15.31
CA ALA A 250 -15.45 -9.85 -15.96
C ALA A 250 -14.67 -10.88 -15.14
N ILE A 251 -15.37 -11.95 -14.71
CA ILE A 251 -14.73 -13.08 -14.06
C ILE A 251 -13.65 -13.55 -15.04
N ARG A 252 -12.38 -13.30 -14.74
CA ARG A 252 -11.30 -14.02 -15.42
C ARG A 252 -11.56 -15.45 -15.08
N GLU A 253 -11.89 -16.27 -16.10
CA GLU A 253 -11.85 -17.71 -15.95
C GLU A 253 -10.48 -18.04 -15.39
N ASP A 254 -10.45 -18.31 -14.11
CA ASP A 254 -9.27 -18.88 -13.47
C ASP A 254 -9.10 -20.26 -14.10
N ARG A 255 -8.16 -20.37 -15.03
CA ARG A 255 -7.75 -21.66 -15.59
C ARG A 255 -6.98 -22.50 -14.58
N GLY A 256 -7.13 -22.20 -13.30
CA GLY A 256 -6.74 -23.02 -12.18
C GLY A 256 -7.65 -24.26 -12.14
N LYS A 257 -7.06 -25.42 -12.28
CA LYS A 257 -7.65 -26.74 -12.22
C LYS A 257 -8.69 -26.82 -11.09
N LEU A 258 -9.97 -26.73 -11.42
CA LEU A 258 -11.02 -27.22 -10.55
C LEU A 258 -10.74 -28.71 -10.31
N ALA A 259 -10.24 -29.04 -9.13
CA ALA A 259 -10.23 -30.42 -8.67
C ALA A 259 -11.68 -30.86 -8.63
N LYS A 260 -12.10 -31.70 -9.56
CA LYS A 260 -13.36 -32.41 -9.47
C LYS A 260 -13.30 -33.30 -8.22
N VAL A 261 -13.90 -32.81 -7.13
CA VAL A 261 -14.18 -33.66 -5.97
C VAL A 261 -15.34 -34.58 -6.38
N ASP A 262 -15.03 -35.84 -6.65
CA ASP A 262 -16.02 -36.85 -6.93
C ASP A 262 -16.76 -37.19 -5.62
N MET A 263 -17.95 -36.64 -5.44
CA MET A 263 -18.82 -36.84 -4.28
C MET A 263 -19.52 -38.20 -4.29
N ALA A 264 -19.13 -39.13 -5.15
CA ALA A 264 -19.80 -40.44 -5.33
C ALA A 264 -19.10 -41.61 -4.62
N ARG A 265 -18.60 -41.43 -3.39
CA ARG A 265 -18.30 -42.57 -2.50
C ARG A 265 -18.85 -42.33 -1.10
N ARG A 266 -20.14 -42.63 -0.92
CA ARG A 266 -20.66 -43.02 0.39
C ARG A 266 -20.16 -44.44 0.67
N PRO A 267 -19.47 -44.69 1.80
CA PRO A 267 -19.26 -46.07 2.23
C PRO A 267 -20.61 -46.64 2.65
N ALA A 268 -20.93 -47.83 2.14
CA ALA A 268 -22.07 -48.62 2.59
C ALA A 268 -21.90 -48.92 4.08
N ALA A 269 -22.97 -48.64 4.84
CA ALA A 269 -23.09 -49.06 6.21
C ALA A 269 -23.12 -50.58 6.28
N ALA A 270 -22.27 -51.16 7.11
CA ALA A 270 -22.40 -52.52 7.64
C ALA A 270 -22.77 -52.39 9.11
#